data_7ac1ea19cbcebe2a1c8e2212af78fbfd
#
_entry.id   7ac1ea19cbcebe2a1c8e2212af78fbfd
#
_cell.length_a   1.000
_cell.length_b   1.000
_cell.length_c   1.000
_cell.angle_alpha   90.00
_cell.angle_beta   90.00
_cell.angle_gamma   90.00
#
_symmetry.space_group_name_H-M   'P 1'
#
loop_
_entity.id
_entity.type
_entity.pdbx_description
1 polymer ?
#
loop_
_entity_poly.entity_id
_entity_poly.type
_entity_poly.pdbx_seq_one_letter_code
_entity_poly.pdbx_strand_id
1 'polypeptide(L)'
;VVVTFEGALTAIRFRTVREAGPQLSPPAGAWRGLRGPWRSSLTQAAYEDGVEDIRERVAAGTVYQVNLCRILSHDLPEDLQVAALGRLLDERHPAPYAGTIHAPEVGVEIACASPESYLQRHGQHVISRPIKGTARTAAQMLPKDFAENVMIVDLVRNDIARVCRPGSVGVDALCRAEAHPGLVHLVSDVSGDLIQ
;
A
#
# COMPACT_ATOMS: atom_id res chain seq x y z
N VAL A 1 -9.53 -4.20 -10.87
CA VAL A 1 -9.13 -2.96 -11.56
C VAL A 1 -7.75 -2.56 -11.06
N VAL A 2 -6.85 -2.26 -11.98
CA VAL A 2 -5.53 -1.70 -11.70
C VAL A 2 -5.49 -0.29 -12.28
N VAL A 3 -5.05 0.69 -11.48
CA VAL A 3 -4.88 2.07 -11.92
C VAL A 3 -3.45 2.47 -11.62
N THR A 4 -2.70 2.95 -12.64
CA THR A 4 -1.36 3.50 -12.43
C THR A 4 -1.45 4.89 -11.82
N PHE A 5 -0.32 5.38 -11.31
CA PHE A 5 -0.24 6.74 -10.79
C PHE A 5 -0.60 7.80 -11.85
N GLU A 6 -0.23 7.55 -13.11
CA GLU A 6 -0.52 8.42 -14.26
C GLU A 6 -1.99 8.32 -14.73
N GLY A 7 -2.81 7.49 -14.07
CA GLY A 7 -4.22 7.34 -14.34
C GLY A 7 -4.57 6.32 -15.44
N ALA A 8 -3.60 5.54 -15.94
CA ALA A 8 -3.91 4.45 -16.85
C ALA A 8 -4.70 3.34 -16.12
N LEU A 9 -5.84 2.95 -16.69
CA LEU A 9 -6.77 2.02 -16.06
C LEU A 9 -6.80 0.71 -16.83
N THR A 10 -6.58 -0.41 -16.13
CA THR A 10 -6.82 -1.76 -16.61
C THR A 10 -7.93 -2.40 -15.79
N ALA A 11 -9.04 -2.76 -16.45
CA ALA A 11 -10.17 -3.43 -15.81
C ALA A 11 -10.30 -4.86 -16.35
N ILE A 12 -10.25 -5.83 -15.44
CA ILE A 12 -10.38 -7.26 -15.76
C ILE A 12 -11.68 -7.75 -15.12
N ARG A 13 -12.54 -8.38 -15.92
CA ARG A 13 -13.77 -9.02 -15.44
C ARG A 13 -13.59 -10.54 -15.42
N PHE A 14 -13.64 -11.12 -14.24
CA PHE A 14 -13.62 -12.57 -14.09
C PHE A 14 -15.00 -13.16 -14.29
N ARG A 15 -15.08 -14.26 -15.08
CA ARG A 15 -16.32 -15.00 -15.30
C ARG A 15 -16.67 -15.88 -14.11
N THR A 16 -15.65 -16.37 -13.41
CA THR A 16 -15.82 -17.27 -12.26
C THR A 16 -14.94 -16.79 -11.12
N VAL A 17 -15.52 -16.66 -9.94
CA VAL A 17 -14.81 -16.41 -8.69
C VAL A 17 -14.97 -17.66 -7.83
N ARG A 18 -13.88 -18.16 -7.27
CA ARG A 18 -13.87 -19.29 -6.34
C ARG A 18 -13.15 -18.88 -5.07
N GLU A 19 -13.64 -19.32 -3.93
CA GLU A 19 -12.86 -19.25 -2.71
C GLU A 19 -11.64 -20.16 -2.89
N ALA A 20 -10.44 -19.59 -2.76
CA ALA A 20 -9.20 -20.31 -2.89
C ALA A 20 -8.90 -21.02 -1.57
N GLY A 21 -8.87 -22.36 -1.60
CA GLY A 21 -8.13 -23.10 -0.59
C GLY A 21 -6.62 -22.98 -0.81
N PRO A 22 -5.78 -23.39 0.15
CA PRO A 22 -4.33 -23.23 0.10
C PRO A 22 -3.62 -23.89 -1.08
N GLN A 23 -4.33 -24.60 -1.96
CA GLN A 23 -3.78 -25.39 -3.06
C GLN A 23 -4.03 -24.82 -4.47
N LEU A 24 -4.62 -23.62 -4.61
CA LEU A 24 -4.97 -23.08 -5.94
C LEU A 24 -3.94 -22.11 -6.53
N SER A 25 -2.77 -21.98 -5.94
CA SER A 25 -1.66 -21.29 -6.61
C SER A 25 -1.13 -22.17 -7.74
N PRO A 26 -1.02 -21.69 -8.99
CA PRO A 26 -0.39 -22.45 -10.06
C PRO A 26 1.02 -22.87 -9.63
N PRO A 27 1.55 -23.97 -10.17
CA PRO A 27 2.91 -24.41 -9.88
C PRO A 27 3.89 -23.43 -10.53
N ALA A 28 4.09 -22.28 -9.91
CA ALA A 28 5.15 -21.40 -10.29
C ALA A 28 6.46 -22.01 -9.83
N GLY A 29 7.49 -21.98 -10.66
CA GLY A 29 8.85 -22.37 -10.30
C GLY A 29 9.32 -21.61 -9.05
N ALA A 30 10.40 -22.07 -8.41
CA ALA A 30 10.94 -21.36 -7.25
C ALA A 30 11.45 -19.98 -7.67
N TRP A 31 11.08 -18.94 -6.91
CA TRP A 31 11.69 -17.63 -7.05
C TRP A 31 13.14 -17.67 -6.55
N ARG A 32 14.08 -17.35 -7.41
CA ARG A 32 15.53 -17.42 -7.12
C ARG A 32 16.22 -16.05 -7.02
N GLY A 33 15.41 -15.00 -7.02
CA GLY A 33 15.90 -13.61 -7.01
C GLY A 33 16.46 -13.16 -8.34
N LEU A 34 16.65 -11.86 -8.47
CA LEU A 34 17.25 -11.21 -9.63
C LEU A 34 18.73 -10.95 -9.35
N ARG A 35 19.58 -11.21 -10.34
CA ARG A 35 21.02 -10.98 -10.25
C ARG A 35 21.41 -9.79 -11.10
N GLY A 36 22.33 -8.97 -10.59
CA GLY A 36 22.85 -7.82 -11.29
C GLY A 36 22.34 -6.49 -10.70
N PRO A 37 22.73 -5.36 -11.31
CA PRO A 37 22.38 -4.05 -10.81
C PRO A 37 20.92 -3.70 -11.12
N TRP A 38 20.26 -3.09 -10.16
CA TRP A 38 18.96 -2.47 -10.35
C TRP A 38 19.12 -1.06 -10.92
N ARG A 39 18.25 -0.70 -11.85
CA ARG A 39 18.13 0.67 -12.33
C ARG A 39 17.24 1.45 -11.37
N SER A 40 17.64 2.68 -11.07
CA SER A 40 16.87 3.59 -10.21
C SER A 40 16.37 4.78 -11.02
N SER A 41 15.12 5.20 -10.81
CA SER A 41 14.56 6.39 -11.46
C SER A 41 15.19 7.70 -10.98
N LEU A 42 15.82 7.69 -9.80
CA LEU A 42 16.54 8.83 -9.24
C LEU A 42 17.94 8.41 -8.81
N THR A 43 18.92 9.27 -9.06
CA THR A 43 20.23 9.16 -8.40
C THR A 43 20.10 9.54 -6.93
N GLN A 44 21.11 9.23 -6.12
CA GLN A 44 21.13 9.64 -4.72
C GLN A 44 21.06 11.16 -4.59
N ALA A 45 21.87 11.90 -5.35
CA ALA A 45 21.87 13.37 -5.33
C ALA A 45 20.48 13.94 -5.69
N ALA A 46 19.86 13.45 -6.78
CA ALA A 46 18.54 13.91 -7.18
C ALA A 46 17.45 13.58 -6.14
N TYR A 47 17.61 12.52 -5.37
CA TYR A 47 16.70 12.21 -4.26
C TYR A 47 16.89 13.16 -3.09
N GLU A 48 18.15 13.44 -2.72
CA GLU A 48 18.50 14.38 -1.65
C GLU A 48 18.05 15.80 -1.98
N ASP A 49 18.27 16.27 -3.21
CA ASP A 49 17.79 17.57 -3.71
C ASP A 49 16.26 17.66 -3.65
N GLY A 50 15.57 16.57 -4.06
CA GLY A 50 14.10 16.50 -3.96
C GLY A 50 13.57 16.54 -2.54
N VAL A 51 14.27 15.94 -1.57
CA VAL A 51 13.93 16.03 -0.15
C VAL A 51 14.08 17.46 0.35
N GLU A 52 15.15 18.18 -0.05
CA GLU A 52 15.35 19.56 0.37
C GLU A 52 14.29 20.50 -0.23
N ASP A 53 13.94 20.37 -1.52
CA ASP A 53 12.83 21.13 -2.13
C ASP A 53 11.50 20.89 -1.38
N ILE A 54 11.21 19.63 -0.99
CA ILE A 54 10.02 19.31 -0.20
C ILE A 54 10.06 20.02 1.17
N ARG A 55 11.20 20.02 1.87
CA ARG A 55 11.35 20.68 3.16
C ARG A 55 11.10 22.19 3.06
N GLU A 56 11.63 22.83 2.01
CA GLU A 56 11.39 24.25 1.75
C GLU A 56 9.90 24.53 1.49
N ARG A 57 9.23 23.69 0.70
CA ARG A 57 7.79 23.82 0.41
C ARG A 57 6.92 23.59 1.64
N VAL A 58 7.29 22.67 2.51
CA VAL A 58 6.61 22.48 3.80
C VAL A 58 6.79 23.71 4.69
N ALA A 59 8.02 24.26 4.78
CA ALA A 59 8.29 25.46 5.55
C ALA A 59 7.53 26.70 5.01
N ALA A 60 7.36 26.79 3.70
CA ALA A 60 6.58 27.85 3.04
C ALA A 60 5.05 27.63 3.11
N GLY A 61 4.58 26.50 3.65
CA GLY A 61 3.16 26.16 3.71
C GLY A 61 2.52 25.82 2.38
N THR A 62 3.33 25.55 1.33
CA THR A 62 2.83 25.18 0.00
C THR A 62 2.31 23.74 -0.04
N VAL A 63 2.96 22.86 0.70
CA VAL A 63 2.56 21.46 0.89
C VAL A 63 2.60 21.13 2.37
N TYR A 64 1.82 20.14 2.77
CA TYR A 64 1.77 19.68 4.15
C TYR A 64 2.61 18.40 4.34
N GLN A 65 2.55 17.50 3.38
CA GLN A 65 3.32 16.27 3.30
C GLN A 65 3.52 15.88 1.83
N VAL A 66 4.67 15.27 1.54
CA VAL A 66 4.96 14.71 0.21
C VAL A 66 5.65 13.36 0.37
N ASN A 67 5.23 12.37 -0.42
CA ASN A 67 5.94 11.11 -0.56
C ASN A 67 6.82 11.18 -1.82
N LEU A 68 8.12 11.31 -1.63
CA LEU A 68 9.08 11.25 -2.74
C LEU A 68 9.36 9.79 -3.11
N CYS A 69 8.82 9.35 -4.24
CA CYS A 69 8.93 7.98 -4.70
C CYS A 69 10.18 7.75 -5.56
N ARG A 70 10.84 6.63 -5.34
CA ARG A 70 11.93 6.12 -6.18
C ARG A 70 11.51 4.76 -6.74
N ILE A 71 11.58 4.61 -8.07
CA ILE A 71 11.27 3.35 -8.76
C ILE A 71 12.57 2.60 -9.02
N LEU A 72 12.60 1.35 -8.61
CA LEU A 72 13.67 0.41 -8.93
C LEU A 72 13.17 -0.54 -10.02
N SER A 73 13.95 -0.70 -11.07
CA SER A 73 13.62 -1.54 -12.22
C SER A 73 14.72 -2.57 -12.47
N HIS A 74 14.31 -3.76 -12.85
CA HIS A 74 15.20 -4.84 -13.28
C HIS A 74 14.52 -5.64 -14.38
N ASP A 75 15.31 -6.20 -15.31
CA ASP A 75 14.76 -7.09 -16.32
C ASP A 75 14.39 -8.41 -15.68
N LEU A 76 13.19 -8.89 -15.98
CA LEU A 76 12.70 -10.18 -15.49
C LEU A 76 13.13 -11.27 -16.48
N PRO A 77 13.96 -12.25 -16.08
CA PRO A 77 14.28 -13.41 -16.90
C PRO A 77 13.01 -14.17 -17.31
N GLU A 78 12.96 -14.68 -18.55
CA GLU A 78 11.80 -15.37 -19.12
C GLU A 78 11.34 -16.59 -18.32
N ASP A 79 12.26 -17.21 -17.60
CA ASP A 79 12.00 -18.39 -16.76
C ASP A 79 11.57 -18.05 -15.32
N LEU A 80 11.47 -16.76 -14.96
CA LEU A 80 10.94 -16.29 -13.68
C LEU A 80 9.52 -15.73 -13.84
N GLN A 81 8.66 -16.09 -12.90
CA GLN A 81 7.28 -15.62 -12.86
C GLN A 81 7.03 -14.81 -11.61
N VAL A 82 6.34 -13.67 -11.75
CA VAL A 82 5.93 -12.82 -10.63
C VAL A 82 5.05 -13.58 -9.63
N ALA A 83 4.26 -14.56 -10.11
CA ALA A 83 3.47 -15.44 -9.25
C ALA A 83 4.34 -16.27 -8.27
N ALA A 84 5.57 -16.63 -8.66
CA ALA A 84 6.51 -17.30 -7.75
C ALA A 84 7.01 -16.37 -6.63
N LEU A 85 7.21 -15.09 -6.95
CA LEU A 85 7.52 -14.07 -5.95
C LEU A 85 6.33 -13.89 -4.99
N GLY A 86 5.10 -13.82 -5.50
CA GLY A 86 3.90 -13.70 -4.67
C GLY A 86 3.80 -14.80 -3.62
N ARG A 87 4.05 -16.06 -4.01
CA ARG A 87 4.08 -17.18 -3.04
C ARG A 87 5.19 -17.05 -2.01
N LEU A 88 6.39 -16.67 -2.43
CA LEU A 88 7.50 -16.47 -1.51
C LEU A 88 7.21 -15.37 -0.48
N LEU A 89 6.53 -14.30 -0.90
CA LEU A 89 6.09 -13.23 -0.02
C LEU A 89 5.04 -13.74 0.97
N ASP A 90 4.04 -14.49 0.50
CA ASP A 90 2.99 -15.07 1.36
C ASP A 90 3.56 -16.03 2.41
N GLU A 91 4.53 -16.87 2.02
CA GLU A 91 5.20 -17.82 2.93
C GLU A 91 6.09 -17.13 3.97
N ARG A 92 6.83 -16.07 3.58
CA ARG A 92 7.85 -15.46 4.45
C ARG A 92 7.41 -14.18 5.14
N HIS A 93 6.48 -13.46 4.53
CA HIS A 93 6.01 -12.16 4.97
C HIS A 93 4.49 -12.06 4.76
N PRO A 94 3.69 -12.93 5.42
CA PRO A 94 2.25 -12.87 5.29
C PRO A 94 1.75 -11.49 5.70
N ALA A 95 0.95 -10.88 4.84
CA ALA A 95 0.38 -9.56 5.07
C ALA A 95 -1.14 -9.60 4.84
N PRO A 96 -1.93 -8.83 5.61
CA PRO A 96 -3.40 -8.91 5.59
C PRO A 96 -4.03 -8.54 4.25
N TYR A 97 -3.33 -7.75 3.44
CA TYR A 97 -3.79 -7.33 2.10
C TYR A 97 -2.84 -7.82 1.00
N ALA A 98 -2.19 -8.96 1.24
CA ALA A 98 -1.37 -9.61 0.24
C ALA A 98 -2.22 -10.14 -0.92
N GLY A 99 -1.62 -10.22 -2.09
CA GLY A 99 -2.28 -10.79 -3.26
C GLY A 99 -1.36 -10.85 -4.47
N THR A 100 -1.72 -11.71 -5.41
CA THR A 100 -1.03 -11.80 -6.69
C THR A 100 -2.03 -11.61 -7.83
N ILE A 101 -1.72 -10.70 -8.76
CA ILE A 101 -2.45 -10.54 -10.01
C ILE A 101 -1.57 -11.09 -11.11
N HIS A 102 -2.10 -12.05 -11.88
CA HIS A 102 -1.43 -12.63 -13.03
C HIS A 102 -2.37 -12.51 -14.22
N ALA A 103 -2.14 -11.55 -15.09
CA ALA A 103 -2.91 -11.25 -16.28
C ALA A 103 -1.96 -10.80 -17.41
N PRO A 104 -1.08 -11.70 -17.89
CA PRO A 104 -0.05 -11.38 -18.87
C PRO A 104 -0.63 -10.91 -20.21
N GLU A 105 -1.83 -11.34 -20.56
CA GLU A 105 -2.54 -10.94 -21.77
C GLU A 105 -2.87 -9.44 -21.84
N VAL A 106 -2.88 -8.76 -20.71
CA VAL A 106 -3.06 -7.30 -20.60
C VAL A 106 -1.83 -6.62 -19.99
N GLY A 107 -0.70 -7.33 -19.90
CA GLY A 107 0.57 -6.80 -19.39
C GLY A 107 0.57 -6.51 -17.89
N VAL A 108 -0.29 -7.17 -17.10
CA VAL A 108 -0.39 -6.92 -15.66
C VAL A 108 0.03 -8.16 -14.88
N GLU A 109 1.16 -8.07 -14.18
CA GLU A 109 1.64 -9.06 -13.24
C GLU A 109 2.11 -8.36 -11.97
N ILE A 110 1.47 -8.63 -10.85
CA ILE A 110 1.73 -7.96 -9.55
C ILE A 110 1.82 -9.00 -8.45
N ALA A 111 2.87 -8.94 -7.64
CA ALA A 111 2.97 -9.61 -6.34
C ALA A 111 2.97 -8.53 -5.25
N CYS A 112 1.99 -8.57 -4.38
CA CYS A 112 1.78 -7.58 -3.33
C CYS A 112 1.81 -8.25 -1.96
N ALA A 113 2.52 -7.65 -1.00
CA ALA A 113 2.51 -8.01 0.41
C ALA A 113 2.20 -6.77 1.26
N SER A 114 1.10 -6.07 0.93
CA SER A 114 0.72 -4.84 1.61
C SER A 114 0.18 -5.12 3.02
N PRO A 115 0.71 -4.46 4.05
CA PRO A 115 0.10 -4.45 5.38
C PRO A 115 -1.05 -3.46 5.50
N GLU A 116 -1.22 -2.55 4.55
CA GLU A 116 -2.10 -1.39 4.62
C GLU A 116 -3.30 -1.52 3.69
N SER A 117 -4.50 -1.20 4.21
CA SER A 117 -5.72 -1.09 3.43
C SER A 117 -5.94 0.35 2.99
N TYR A 118 -5.78 0.62 1.70
CA TYR A 118 -6.07 1.94 1.14
C TYR A 118 -7.55 2.29 1.26
N LEU A 119 -8.42 1.43 0.73
CA LEU A 119 -9.87 1.65 0.75
C LEU A 119 -10.61 0.31 0.64
N GLN A 120 -11.58 0.11 1.51
CA GLN A 120 -12.54 -0.97 1.43
C GLN A 120 -13.94 -0.39 1.27
N ARG A 121 -14.80 -1.10 0.54
CA ARG A 121 -16.21 -0.73 0.37
C ARG A 121 -17.12 -1.93 0.64
N HIS A 122 -18.10 -1.74 1.51
CA HIS A 122 -19.16 -2.70 1.81
C HIS A 122 -20.53 -2.02 1.64
N GLY A 123 -21.17 -2.24 0.50
CA GLY A 123 -22.39 -1.50 0.15
C GLY A 123 -22.10 0.00 -0.01
N GLN A 124 -22.70 0.81 0.84
CA GLN A 124 -22.44 2.26 0.88
C GLN A 124 -21.40 2.66 1.93
N HIS A 125 -20.96 1.73 2.76
CA HIS A 125 -19.95 1.99 3.78
C HIS A 125 -18.55 1.87 3.19
N VAL A 126 -17.71 2.87 3.41
CA VAL A 126 -16.29 2.87 3.03
C VAL A 126 -15.42 3.01 4.27
N ILE A 127 -14.26 2.36 4.24
CA ILE A 127 -13.27 2.42 5.32
C ILE A 127 -11.86 2.47 4.73
N SER A 128 -11.02 3.33 5.28
CA SER A 128 -9.58 3.40 5.03
C SER A 128 -8.83 3.16 6.33
N ARG A 129 -7.70 2.45 6.24
CA ARG A 129 -6.91 2.04 7.42
C ARG A 129 -5.46 2.49 7.27
N PRO A 130 -5.20 3.80 7.40
CA PRO A 130 -3.85 4.31 7.29
C PRO A 130 -2.94 3.78 8.40
N ILE A 131 -1.70 3.48 8.02
CA ILE A 131 -0.62 3.10 8.91
C ILE A 131 0.39 4.23 8.98
N LYS A 132 0.72 4.67 10.17
CA LYS A 132 1.90 5.50 10.47
C LYS A 132 2.46 5.12 11.84
N GLY A 133 3.77 5.00 11.89
CA GLY A 133 4.47 4.46 13.04
C GLY A 133 4.67 2.96 12.90
N THR A 134 5.95 2.55 12.92
CA THR A 134 6.38 1.15 12.85
C THR A 134 7.54 0.94 13.81
N ALA A 135 7.44 -0.06 14.65
CA ALA A 135 8.49 -0.43 15.59
C ALA A 135 8.56 -1.95 15.75
N ARG A 136 9.58 -2.47 16.40
CA ARG A 136 9.66 -3.91 16.72
C ARG A 136 8.64 -4.32 17.78
N THR A 137 8.33 -3.41 18.71
CA THR A 137 7.34 -3.60 19.78
C THR A 137 6.54 -2.32 19.98
N ALA A 138 5.33 -2.41 20.51
CA ALA A 138 4.51 -1.25 20.81
C ALA A 138 5.20 -0.26 21.80
N ALA A 139 6.01 -0.78 22.73
CA ALA A 139 6.75 0.05 23.70
C ALA A 139 7.88 0.90 23.07
N GLN A 140 8.27 0.62 21.84
CA GLN A 140 9.28 1.38 21.09
C GLN A 140 8.68 2.47 20.19
N MET A 141 7.35 2.60 20.18
CA MET A 141 6.69 3.70 19.46
C MET A 141 7.02 5.04 20.12
N LEU A 142 7.37 6.00 19.29
CA LEU A 142 7.74 7.33 19.74
C LEU A 142 6.54 8.30 19.69
N PRO A 143 6.52 9.37 20.47
CA PRO A 143 5.46 10.40 20.38
C PRO A 143 5.24 10.94 18.96
N LYS A 144 6.29 11.04 18.15
CA LYS A 144 6.21 11.44 16.74
C LYS A 144 5.37 10.49 15.91
N ASP A 145 5.44 9.17 16.17
CA ASP A 145 4.70 8.16 15.40
C ASP A 145 3.19 8.33 15.58
N PHE A 146 2.76 8.66 16.80
CA PHE A 146 1.36 9.00 17.11
C PHE A 146 0.93 10.31 16.43
N ALA A 147 1.78 11.34 16.48
CA ALA A 147 1.51 12.63 15.84
C ALA A 147 1.37 12.49 14.32
N GLU A 148 2.24 11.72 13.68
CA GLU A 148 2.18 11.41 12.24
C GLU A 148 0.91 10.64 11.89
N ASN A 149 0.48 9.69 12.73
CA ASN A 149 -0.74 8.92 12.50
C ASN A 149 -1.98 9.82 12.59
N VAL A 150 -2.08 10.64 13.63
CA VAL A 150 -3.18 11.62 13.79
C VAL A 150 -3.26 12.57 12.61
N MET A 151 -2.12 13.05 12.12
CA MET A 151 -2.03 13.92 10.94
C MET A 151 -2.61 13.25 9.70
N ILE A 152 -2.26 11.99 9.44
CA ILE A 152 -2.78 11.25 8.28
C ILE A 152 -4.27 10.93 8.43
N VAL A 153 -4.72 10.61 9.63
CA VAL A 153 -6.15 10.42 9.91
C VAL A 153 -6.96 11.66 9.54
N ASP A 154 -6.47 12.85 9.84
CA ASP A 154 -7.15 14.10 9.49
C ASP A 154 -7.23 14.32 7.98
N LEU A 155 -6.15 14.02 7.25
CA LEU A 155 -6.16 14.05 5.78
C LEU A 155 -7.14 13.03 5.18
N VAL A 156 -7.12 11.79 5.66
CA VAL A 156 -8.02 10.74 5.19
C VAL A 156 -9.49 11.07 5.50
N ARG A 157 -9.78 11.63 6.68
CA ARG A 157 -11.12 12.13 7.01
C ARG A 157 -11.60 13.18 6.02
N ASN A 158 -10.74 14.15 5.69
CA ASN A 158 -11.05 15.18 4.71
C ASN A 158 -11.35 14.60 3.33
N ASP A 159 -10.56 13.63 2.88
CA ASP A 159 -10.72 13.00 1.57
C ASP A 159 -12.00 12.15 1.50
N ILE A 160 -12.26 11.32 2.51
CA ILE A 160 -13.48 10.51 2.62
C ILE A 160 -14.73 11.41 2.72
N ALA A 161 -14.65 12.54 3.45
CA ALA A 161 -15.76 13.46 3.59
C ALA A 161 -16.25 14.06 2.26
N ARG A 162 -15.39 14.13 1.24
CA ARG A 162 -15.76 14.65 -0.09
C ARG A 162 -16.72 13.75 -0.86
N VAL A 163 -16.78 12.48 -0.51
CA VAL A 163 -17.62 11.47 -1.19
C VAL A 163 -18.66 10.83 -0.27
N CYS A 164 -18.64 11.15 1.01
CA CYS A 164 -19.55 10.63 2.00
C CYS A 164 -20.63 11.63 2.42
N ARG A 165 -21.71 11.12 2.95
CA ARG A 165 -22.80 11.93 3.49
C ARG A 165 -22.30 12.79 4.65
N PRO A 166 -22.72 14.08 4.73
CA PRO A 166 -22.39 14.93 5.86
C PRO A 166 -22.76 14.28 7.19
N GLY A 167 -21.83 14.29 8.15
CA GLY A 167 -22.02 13.72 9.48
C GLY A 167 -21.83 12.19 9.58
N SER A 168 -21.56 11.48 8.47
CA SER A 168 -21.31 10.04 8.51
C SER A 168 -19.84 9.67 8.66
N VAL A 169 -18.91 10.60 8.48
CA VAL A 169 -17.49 10.32 8.57
C VAL A 169 -17.03 10.29 10.03
N GLY A 170 -16.41 9.19 10.41
CA GLY A 170 -15.90 8.96 11.76
C GLY A 170 -14.49 8.36 11.78
N VAL A 171 -13.94 8.31 12.98
CA VAL A 171 -12.69 7.58 13.28
C VAL A 171 -13.06 6.48 14.25
N ASP A 172 -13.16 5.26 13.75
CA ASP A 172 -13.62 4.09 14.53
C ASP A 172 -12.53 3.57 15.47
N ALA A 173 -11.27 3.75 15.06
CA ALA A 173 -10.10 3.48 15.89
C ALA A 173 -8.99 4.49 15.58
N LEU A 174 -8.29 4.95 16.61
CA LEU A 174 -7.17 5.89 16.49
C LEU A 174 -5.90 5.29 17.10
N CYS A 175 -4.82 5.24 16.32
CA CYS A 175 -3.50 4.79 16.78
C CYS A 175 -3.51 3.42 17.50
N ARG A 176 -4.29 2.47 16.99
CA ARG A 176 -4.31 1.10 17.51
C ARG A 176 -3.01 0.38 17.14
N ALA A 177 -2.34 -0.21 18.14
CA ALA A 177 -1.18 -1.06 17.88
C ALA A 177 -1.64 -2.40 17.28
N GLU A 178 -1.12 -2.73 16.10
CA GLU A 178 -1.41 -3.97 15.38
C GLU A 178 -0.12 -4.77 15.16
N ALA A 179 -0.11 -6.00 15.66
CA ALA A 179 1.06 -6.87 15.58
C ALA A 179 1.13 -7.59 14.23
N HIS A 180 2.30 -7.54 13.61
CA HIS A 180 2.64 -8.27 12.40
C HIS A 180 3.89 -9.13 12.64
N PRO A 181 4.23 -10.09 11.78
CA PRO A 181 5.45 -10.87 11.93
C PRO A 181 6.70 -9.98 12.05
N GLY A 182 7.29 -9.93 13.24
CA GLY A 182 8.54 -9.21 13.52
C GLY A 182 8.42 -7.70 13.73
N LEU A 183 7.21 -7.12 13.71
CA LEU A 183 7.00 -5.68 13.92
C LEU A 183 5.57 -5.37 14.43
N VAL A 184 5.38 -4.12 14.84
CA VAL A 184 4.08 -3.56 15.23
C VAL A 184 3.86 -2.27 14.45
N HIS A 185 2.64 -2.08 13.94
CA HIS A 185 2.18 -0.84 13.30
C HIS A 185 1.20 -0.08 14.17
N LEU A 186 1.15 1.25 14.04
CA LEU A 186 0.03 2.06 14.48
C LEU A 186 -0.96 2.22 13.33
N VAL A 187 -2.16 1.69 13.51
CA VAL A 187 -3.24 1.68 12.53
C VAL A 187 -4.39 2.52 13.04
N SER A 188 -5.00 3.31 12.18
CA SER A 188 -6.26 3.99 12.48
C SER A 188 -7.33 3.57 11.47
N ASP A 189 -8.58 3.56 11.90
CA ASP A 189 -9.73 3.21 11.06
C ASP A 189 -10.57 4.48 10.85
N VAL A 190 -10.69 4.91 9.59
CA VAL A 190 -11.50 6.06 9.19
C VAL A 190 -12.58 5.57 8.25
N SER A 191 -13.83 5.84 8.57
CA SER A 191 -14.97 5.33 7.82
C SER A 191 -15.99 6.40 7.47
N GLY A 192 -16.92 6.07 6.57
CA GLY A 192 -18.04 6.93 6.21
C GLY A 192 -19.02 6.23 5.27
N ASP A 193 -20.19 6.82 5.11
CA ASP A 193 -21.22 6.31 4.21
C ASP A 193 -21.29 7.18 2.94
N LEU A 194 -21.13 6.56 1.77
CA LEU A 194 -21.14 7.24 0.48
C LEU A 194 -22.46 7.99 0.23
N ILE A 195 -22.34 9.11 -0.47
CA ILE A 195 -23.48 9.78 -1.09
C ILE A 195 -24.01 8.84 -2.20
N GLN A 196 -25.33 8.71 -2.30
CA GLN A 196 -25.97 7.91 -3.36
C GLN A 196 -25.82 8.54 -4.74
#